data_978862aa81209f6b070a151922de5ffb
#
_entry.id   978862aa81209f6b070a151922de5ffb
#
_cell.length_a   1.000
_cell.length_b   1.000
_cell.length_c   1.000
_cell.angle_alpha   90.00
_cell.angle_beta   90.00
_cell.angle_gamma   90.00
#
_symmetry.space_group_name_H-M   'P 1'
#
loop_
_entity.id
_entity.type
_entity.pdbx_description
1 polymer ?
#
loop_
_entity_poly.entity_id
_entity_poly.type
_entity_poly.pdbx_seq_one_letter_code
_entity_poly.pdbx_strand_id
1 'polypeptide(L)'
;PSYESIAFQNFNIPAPYAAVWEAQGIFKLTASNKETHRRNNYSLASNGLKEQQLKFNIRIATPPSGQDCAPGIGSSYIFNLKPGDTITAIGSLGDFHIKPTNKEMVYIGGGAGMAPIRAHIAQLFENDITSRKVSYWYGARSKQEIFYPDYFENIANNHPNFNFELALSNPLEEDAWTGHEGFIHQVAFEKYLQNHMNPKAVEFYLCGPPMMIKACTKMLLELGVQNEQIAFDEF
;
A
#
# COMPACT_ATOMS: atom_id res chain seq x y z
N PRO A 1 0.60 -3.70 -22.89
CA PRO A 1 1.09 -4.82 -23.70
C PRO A 1 -0.02 -5.79 -24.06
N SER A 2 0.05 -6.36 -25.26
CA SER A 2 -0.81 -7.47 -25.67
C SER A 2 -0.10 -8.79 -25.37
N TYR A 3 -0.87 -9.82 -25.05
CA TYR A 3 -0.39 -11.19 -24.92
C TYR A 3 -1.55 -12.16 -25.19
N GLU A 4 -1.25 -13.30 -25.81
CA GLU A 4 -2.29 -14.28 -26.11
C GLU A 4 -2.78 -14.98 -24.84
N SER A 5 -1.83 -15.47 -24.04
CA SER A 5 -2.14 -16.21 -22.83
C SER A 5 -0.96 -16.17 -21.86
N ILE A 6 -1.27 -15.98 -20.57
CA ILE A 6 -0.32 -16.12 -19.45
C ILE A 6 -0.93 -17.09 -18.46
N ALA A 7 -0.37 -18.29 -18.37
CA ALA A 7 -0.75 -19.31 -17.41
C ALA A 7 -0.02 -19.09 -16.09
N PHE A 8 -0.76 -18.95 -14.97
CA PHE A 8 -0.19 -18.61 -13.66
C PHE A 8 0.67 -19.72 -13.06
N GLN A 9 0.50 -20.97 -13.51
CA GLN A 9 1.40 -22.07 -13.16
C GLN A 9 2.87 -21.83 -13.55
N ASN A 10 3.13 -20.91 -14.48
CA ASN A 10 4.48 -20.57 -14.94
C ASN A 10 5.14 -19.44 -14.12
N PHE A 11 4.43 -18.86 -13.14
CA PHE A 11 5.01 -17.84 -12.31
C PHE A 11 5.98 -18.43 -11.29
N ASN A 12 7.12 -17.77 -11.12
CA ASN A 12 8.08 -18.13 -10.09
C ASN A 12 7.69 -17.46 -8.76
N ILE A 13 6.87 -18.15 -7.97
CA ILE A 13 6.36 -17.64 -6.68
C ILE A 13 7.20 -18.22 -5.54
N PRO A 14 7.76 -17.39 -4.63
CA PRO A 14 8.50 -17.86 -3.47
C PRO A 14 7.68 -18.84 -2.60
N ALA A 15 8.37 -19.83 -2.01
CA ALA A 15 7.73 -20.93 -1.29
C ALA A 15 6.66 -20.53 -0.25
N PRO A 16 6.86 -19.48 0.59
CA PRO A 16 5.81 -19.09 1.55
C PRO A 16 4.49 -18.69 0.90
N TYR A 17 4.56 -18.05 -0.27
CA TYR A 17 3.37 -17.61 -1.02
C TYR A 17 2.81 -18.68 -1.94
N ALA A 18 3.67 -19.59 -2.43
CA ALA A 18 3.26 -20.66 -3.34
C ALA A 18 2.23 -21.60 -2.69
N ALA A 19 2.40 -21.92 -1.42
CA ALA A 19 1.43 -22.75 -0.67
C ALA A 19 0.05 -22.08 -0.60
N VAL A 20 -0.01 -20.77 -0.38
CA VAL A 20 -1.25 -20.00 -0.37
C VAL A 20 -1.89 -19.98 -1.77
N TRP A 21 -1.10 -19.80 -2.82
CA TRP A 21 -1.57 -19.82 -4.21
C TRP A 21 -2.14 -21.17 -4.61
N GLU A 22 -1.50 -22.25 -4.18
CA GLU A 22 -1.99 -23.63 -4.42
C GLU A 22 -3.32 -23.86 -3.71
N ALA A 23 -3.40 -23.53 -2.41
CA ALA A 23 -4.62 -23.69 -1.61
C ALA A 23 -5.81 -22.91 -2.17
N GLN A 24 -5.54 -21.71 -2.73
CA GLN A 24 -6.57 -20.85 -3.34
C GLN A 24 -6.82 -21.16 -4.82
N GLY A 25 -6.12 -22.11 -5.42
CA GLY A 25 -6.26 -22.47 -6.83
C GLY A 25 -5.77 -21.40 -7.81
N ILE A 26 -4.96 -20.45 -7.35
CA ILE A 26 -4.47 -19.31 -8.16
C ILE A 26 -3.61 -19.80 -9.33
N PHE A 27 -2.81 -20.85 -9.15
CA PHE A 27 -2.00 -21.41 -10.22
C PHE A 27 -2.80 -21.99 -11.40
N LYS A 28 -4.09 -22.28 -11.21
CA LYS A 28 -4.98 -22.76 -12.27
C LYS A 28 -5.51 -21.66 -13.18
N LEU A 29 -5.28 -20.40 -12.82
CA LEU A 29 -5.77 -19.26 -13.55
C LEU A 29 -4.94 -19.02 -14.82
N THR A 30 -5.60 -18.43 -15.82
CA THR A 30 -4.98 -17.98 -17.06
C THR A 30 -5.53 -16.63 -17.42
N ALA A 31 -4.66 -15.67 -17.71
CA ALA A 31 -5.03 -14.37 -18.21
C ALA A 31 -4.76 -14.27 -19.71
N SER A 32 -5.55 -13.47 -20.41
CA SER A 32 -5.33 -13.14 -21.83
C SER A 32 -5.63 -11.68 -22.09
N ASN A 33 -4.93 -11.07 -23.04
CA ASN A 33 -5.21 -9.72 -23.51
C ASN A 33 -4.86 -9.57 -24.98
N LYS A 34 -5.86 -9.43 -25.81
CA LYS A 34 -5.72 -9.22 -27.25
C LYS A 34 -5.60 -7.73 -27.62
N GLU A 35 -5.85 -6.82 -26.70
CA GLU A 35 -5.74 -5.38 -26.92
C GLU A 35 -4.26 -4.98 -27.06
N THR A 36 -3.96 -4.16 -28.05
CA THR A 36 -2.57 -3.78 -28.37
C THR A 36 -1.97 -2.78 -27.40
N HIS A 37 -2.80 -1.95 -26.75
CA HIS A 37 -2.35 -0.88 -25.86
C HIS A 37 -3.26 -0.78 -24.63
N ARG A 38 -2.77 -1.29 -23.50
CA ARG A 38 -3.42 -1.08 -22.20
C ARG A 38 -2.48 -0.33 -21.28
N ARG A 39 -3.00 0.71 -20.65
CA ARG A 39 -2.31 1.46 -19.59
C ARG A 39 -2.84 1.00 -18.25
N ASN A 40 -1.94 0.85 -17.27
CA ASN A 40 -2.29 0.63 -15.88
C ASN A 40 -1.44 1.60 -15.04
N ASN A 41 -2.04 2.14 -14.00
CA ASN A 41 -1.35 3.04 -13.09
C ASN A 41 -0.80 2.24 -11.92
N TYR A 42 0.42 2.55 -11.50
CA TYR A 42 1.06 1.96 -10.34
C TYR A 42 1.79 3.06 -9.57
N SER A 43 1.54 3.15 -8.28
CA SER A 43 2.17 4.13 -7.42
C SER A 43 3.61 3.74 -7.11
N LEU A 44 4.52 4.72 -7.18
CA LEU A 44 5.93 4.54 -6.84
C LEU A 44 6.10 4.33 -5.33
N ALA A 45 6.95 3.36 -4.97
CA ALA A 45 7.38 3.11 -3.59
C ALA A 45 8.81 3.58 -3.33
N SER A 46 9.57 3.92 -4.37
CA SER A 46 10.99 4.30 -4.26
C SER A 46 11.19 5.78 -3.92
N ASN A 47 12.32 6.07 -3.26
CA ASN A 47 12.84 7.41 -3.13
C ASN A 47 13.57 7.80 -4.41
N GLY A 48 12.95 8.65 -5.23
CA GLY A 48 13.45 9.03 -6.54
C GLY A 48 14.79 9.80 -6.54
N LEU A 49 15.23 10.33 -5.38
CA LEU A 49 16.50 11.05 -5.26
C LEU A 49 17.66 10.13 -4.80
N LYS A 50 17.39 9.10 -4.02
CA LYS A 50 18.42 8.23 -3.43
C LYS A 50 18.48 6.85 -4.04
N GLU A 51 17.34 6.32 -4.48
CA GLU A 51 17.26 4.99 -5.08
C GLU A 51 17.42 5.09 -6.60
N GLN A 52 18.39 4.36 -7.16
CA GLN A 52 18.60 4.29 -8.62
C GLN A 52 17.62 3.37 -9.34
N GLN A 53 16.62 2.89 -8.63
CA GLN A 53 15.62 1.95 -9.12
C GLN A 53 14.22 2.45 -8.80
N LEU A 54 13.30 2.25 -9.74
CA LEU A 54 11.88 2.46 -9.50
C LEU A 54 11.31 1.19 -8.84
N LYS A 55 10.69 1.34 -7.67
CA LYS A 55 10.05 0.25 -6.94
C LYS A 55 8.54 0.41 -6.98
N PHE A 56 7.86 -0.70 -7.18
CA PHE A 56 6.40 -0.77 -7.19
C PHE A 56 5.95 -1.94 -6.33
N ASN A 57 4.84 -1.79 -5.63
CA ASN A 57 4.17 -2.87 -4.91
C ASN A 57 2.92 -3.26 -5.69
N ILE A 58 2.96 -4.40 -6.36
CA ILE A 58 1.90 -4.83 -7.26
C ILE A 58 1.33 -6.15 -6.75
N ARG A 59 0.03 -6.11 -6.42
CA ARG A 59 -0.71 -7.31 -6.07
C ARG A 59 -1.25 -7.99 -7.32
N ILE A 60 -1.16 -9.31 -7.39
CA ILE A 60 -1.85 -10.07 -8.42
C ILE A 60 -3.37 -9.92 -8.22
N ALA A 61 -4.07 -9.48 -9.26
CA ALA A 61 -5.51 -9.34 -9.25
C ALA A 61 -6.13 -10.66 -9.70
N THR A 62 -6.65 -11.42 -8.75
CA THR A 62 -7.41 -12.66 -8.99
C THR A 62 -8.91 -12.37 -9.02
N PRO A 63 -9.72 -13.20 -9.70
CA PRO A 63 -11.17 -13.12 -9.60
C PRO A 63 -11.63 -13.13 -8.14
N PRO A 64 -12.56 -12.26 -7.75
CA PRO A 64 -13.18 -12.37 -6.43
C PRO A 64 -13.86 -13.72 -6.23
N SER A 65 -13.88 -14.20 -5.00
CA SER A 65 -14.51 -15.51 -4.69
C SER A 65 -15.95 -15.54 -5.18
N GLY A 66 -16.30 -16.61 -5.92
CA GLY A 66 -17.66 -16.82 -6.46
C GLY A 66 -17.99 -15.97 -7.70
N GLN A 67 -17.05 -15.21 -8.24
CA GLN A 67 -17.26 -14.48 -9.50
C GLN A 67 -16.53 -15.16 -10.67
N ASP A 68 -17.23 -15.32 -11.78
CA ASP A 68 -16.66 -15.80 -13.03
C ASP A 68 -16.19 -14.60 -13.87
N CYS A 69 -14.97 -14.14 -13.59
CA CYS A 69 -14.32 -13.08 -14.34
C CYS A 69 -12.83 -13.41 -14.56
N ALA A 70 -12.25 -12.76 -15.56
CA ALA A 70 -10.83 -12.96 -15.87
C ALA A 70 -9.91 -12.34 -14.79
N PRO A 71 -8.71 -12.89 -14.58
CA PRO A 71 -7.68 -12.25 -13.79
C PRO A 71 -7.27 -10.87 -14.34
N GLY A 72 -6.74 -10.02 -13.47
CA GLY A 72 -6.31 -8.68 -13.85
C GLY A 72 -5.20 -8.68 -14.90
N ILE A 73 -5.48 -8.06 -16.04
CA ILE A 73 -4.57 -8.06 -17.22
C ILE A 73 -3.20 -7.46 -16.90
N GLY A 74 -3.18 -6.30 -16.23
CA GLY A 74 -1.94 -5.59 -15.92
C GLY A 74 -1.05 -6.34 -14.94
N SER A 75 -1.63 -6.78 -13.81
CA SER A 75 -0.89 -7.53 -12.80
C SER A 75 -0.37 -8.87 -13.35
N SER A 76 -1.16 -9.59 -14.15
CA SER A 76 -0.72 -10.83 -14.79
C SER A 76 0.49 -10.61 -15.72
N TYR A 77 0.47 -9.51 -16.46
CA TYR A 77 1.62 -9.14 -17.29
C TYR A 77 2.87 -8.87 -16.45
N ILE A 78 2.74 -8.07 -15.40
CA ILE A 78 3.88 -7.75 -14.53
C ILE A 78 4.46 -9.00 -13.86
N PHE A 79 3.62 -9.89 -13.36
CA PHE A 79 4.07 -11.16 -12.75
C PHE A 79 4.74 -12.12 -13.74
N ASN A 80 4.47 -11.96 -15.03
CA ASN A 80 5.13 -12.77 -16.09
C ASN A 80 6.47 -12.21 -16.53
N LEU A 81 6.83 -10.97 -16.16
CA LEU A 81 8.12 -10.36 -16.50
C LEU A 81 9.28 -11.11 -15.83
N LYS A 82 10.38 -11.13 -16.52
CA LYS A 82 11.65 -11.71 -16.05
C LYS A 82 12.72 -10.63 -15.95
N PRO A 83 13.72 -10.81 -15.11
CA PRO A 83 14.89 -9.92 -15.12
C PRO A 83 15.48 -9.79 -16.53
N GLY A 84 15.64 -8.53 -16.97
CA GLY A 84 16.10 -8.20 -18.34
C GLY A 84 14.98 -7.84 -19.31
N ASP A 85 13.72 -8.09 -18.99
CA ASP A 85 12.60 -7.64 -19.82
C ASP A 85 12.47 -6.12 -19.77
N THR A 86 12.08 -5.53 -20.90
CA THR A 86 11.88 -4.08 -21.03
C THR A 86 10.41 -3.73 -20.99
N ILE A 87 10.05 -2.71 -20.20
CA ILE A 87 8.72 -2.11 -20.18
C ILE A 87 8.78 -0.64 -20.55
N THR A 88 7.69 -0.13 -21.11
CA THR A 88 7.52 1.32 -21.30
C THR A 88 6.70 1.89 -20.17
N ALA A 89 7.24 2.88 -19.46
CA ALA A 89 6.56 3.63 -18.41
C ALA A 89 6.51 5.11 -18.77
N ILE A 90 5.44 5.78 -18.37
CA ILE A 90 5.24 7.23 -18.46
C ILE A 90 4.94 7.73 -17.07
N GLY A 91 5.63 8.74 -16.59
CA GLY A 91 5.41 9.33 -15.25
C GLY A 91 6.57 10.26 -14.86
N SER A 92 6.52 10.85 -13.67
CA SER A 92 5.50 10.59 -12.64
C SER A 92 4.22 11.38 -12.92
N LEU A 93 3.07 10.80 -12.60
CA LEU A 93 1.74 11.40 -12.77
C LEU A 93 0.97 11.23 -11.45
N GLY A 94 -0.14 11.97 -11.30
CA GLY A 94 -1.03 11.87 -10.14
C GLY A 94 -0.93 13.07 -9.20
N ASP A 95 -1.87 13.16 -8.26
CA ASP A 95 -2.08 14.33 -7.38
C ASP A 95 -1.88 13.99 -5.88
N PHE A 96 -1.41 12.81 -5.56
CA PHE A 96 -1.11 12.41 -4.18
C PHE A 96 0.25 12.95 -3.77
N HIS A 97 0.27 14.18 -3.25
CA HIS A 97 1.49 14.91 -2.90
C HIS A 97 1.50 15.35 -1.44
N ILE A 98 2.71 15.48 -0.87
CA ILE A 98 2.93 16.08 0.44
C ILE A 98 2.54 17.57 0.35
N LYS A 99 1.61 18.01 1.19
CA LYS A 99 1.19 19.41 1.25
C LYS A 99 2.30 20.27 1.85
N PRO A 100 2.56 21.47 1.30
CA PRO A 100 3.66 22.34 1.74
C PRO A 100 3.27 23.14 3.01
N THR A 101 3.01 22.45 4.10
CA THR A 101 2.66 23.04 5.39
C THR A 101 3.55 22.49 6.51
N ASN A 102 3.41 23.04 7.72
CA ASN A 102 4.10 22.55 8.92
C ASN A 102 3.17 21.77 9.87
N LYS A 103 1.99 21.36 9.38
CA LYS A 103 1.04 20.62 10.21
C LYS A 103 1.55 19.21 10.50
N GLU A 104 1.06 18.63 11.58
CA GLU A 104 1.20 17.20 11.84
C GLU A 104 0.62 16.38 10.68
N MET A 105 1.23 15.24 10.38
CA MET A 105 0.84 14.33 9.31
C MET A 105 0.47 12.97 9.87
N VAL A 106 -0.68 12.48 9.47
CA VAL A 106 -1.13 11.11 9.79
C VAL A 106 -1.35 10.36 8.49
N TYR A 107 -0.54 9.33 8.28
CA TYR A 107 -0.67 8.40 7.16
C TYR A 107 -1.45 7.17 7.62
N ILE A 108 -2.41 6.73 6.82
CA ILE A 108 -3.13 5.47 7.03
C ILE A 108 -3.07 4.67 5.72
N GLY A 109 -2.37 3.54 5.75
CA GLY A 109 -2.13 2.70 4.60
C GLY A 109 -2.67 1.29 4.76
N GLY A 110 -3.07 0.65 3.66
CA GLY A 110 -3.53 -0.74 3.65
C GLY A 110 -2.95 -1.55 2.50
N GLY A 111 -2.31 -2.68 2.82
CA GLY A 111 -1.75 -3.58 1.81
C GLY A 111 -0.77 -2.88 0.87
N ALA A 112 -0.97 -3.01 -0.44
CA ALA A 112 -0.11 -2.39 -1.46
C ALA A 112 -0.16 -0.86 -1.47
N GLY A 113 -1.17 -0.22 -0.83
CA GLY A 113 -1.26 1.24 -0.65
C GLY A 113 -0.15 1.85 0.17
N MET A 114 0.67 1.02 0.80
CA MET A 114 1.90 1.49 1.42
C MET A 114 2.90 2.07 0.40
N ALA A 115 2.78 1.76 -0.89
CA ALA A 115 3.77 2.18 -1.90
C ALA A 115 3.99 3.70 -1.95
N PRO A 116 2.98 4.56 -2.24
CA PRO A 116 3.20 6.00 -2.27
C PRO A 116 3.48 6.58 -0.88
N ILE A 117 2.97 5.96 0.19
CA ILE A 117 3.28 6.37 1.56
C ILE A 117 4.77 6.16 1.86
N ARG A 118 5.36 5.03 1.43
CA ARG A 118 6.80 4.82 1.56
C ARG A 118 7.60 5.89 0.84
N ALA A 119 7.21 6.27 -0.37
CA ALA A 119 7.87 7.34 -1.11
C ALA A 119 7.78 8.69 -0.38
N HIS A 120 6.62 9.04 0.19
CA HIS A 120 6.45 10.24 1.00
C HIS A 120 7.31 10.22 2.27
N ILE A 121 7.31 9.12 3.00
CA ILE A 121 8.11 8.97 4.24
C ILE A 121 9.61 9.05 3.91
N ALA A 122 10.04 8.42 2.83
CA ALA A 122 11.42 8.55 2.35
C ALA A 122 11.77 10.01 2.00
N GLN A 123 10.89 10.72 1.31
CA GLN A 123 11.09 12.15 1.03
C GLN A 123 11.24 12.95 2.33
N LEU A 124 10.34 12.75 3.30
CA LEU A 124 10.32 13.50 4.55
C LEU A 124 11.55 13.25 5.45
N PHE A 125 12.02 12.01 5.54
CA PHE A 125 13.03 11.63 6.54
C PHE A 125 14.42 11.37 5.95
N GLU A 126 14.53 11.07 4.68
CA GLU A 126 15.81 10.84 4.05
C GLU A 126 16.29 12.06 3.23
N ASN A 127 15.39 12.85 2.66
CA ASN A 127 15.73 14.00 1.82
C ASN A 127 15.54 15.34 2.54
N ASP A 128 14.33 15.61 3.05
CA ASP A 128 13.95 16.91 3.61
C ASP A 128 14.35 17.04 5.09
N ILE A 129 14.57 15.91 5.79
CA ILE A 129 14.84 15.86 7.24
C ILE A 129 13.82 16.69 8.01
N THR A 130 12.56 16.36 7.84
CA THR A 130 11.43 17.12 8.37
C THR A 130 11.42 17.19 9.89
N SER A 131 11.03 18.32 10.46
CA SER A 131 10.72 18.48 11.89
C SER A 131 9.24 18.25 12.21
N ARG A 132 8.39 18.01 11.21
CA ARG A 132 6.95 17.75 11.40
C ARG A 132 6.78 16.45 12.18
N LYS A 133 5.76 16.42 13.04
CA LYS A 133 5.30 15.18 13.65
C LYS A 133 4.57 14.34 12.60
N VAL A 134 5.01 13.11 12.42
CA VAL A 134 4.48 12.19 11.42
C VAL A 134 4.14 10.86 12.08
N SER A 135 2.97 10.32 11.82
CA SER A 135 2.63 8.96 12.20
C SER A 135 2.15 8.16 11.00
N TYR A 136 2.57 6.90 10.94
CA TYR A 136 2.14 5.97 9.91
C TYR A 136 1.45 4.76 10.53
N TRP A 137 0.18 4.61 10.23
CA TRP A 137 -0.70 3.53 10.64
C TRP A 137 -0.89 2.58 9.46
N TYR A 138 -0.26 1.40 9.54
CA TYR A 138 -0.23 0.45 8.44
C TYR A 138 -1.05 -0.79 8.75
N GLY A 139 -2.01 -1.13 7.88
CA GLY A 139 -2.86 -2.30 7.97
C GLY A 139 -2.47 -3.37 6.95
N ALA A 140 -2.29 -4.60 7.42
CA ALA A 140 -2.18 -5.79 6.59
C ALA A 140 -3.19 -6.85 7.06
N ARG A 141 -3.37 -7.93 6.30
CA ARG A 141 -4.25 -9.04 6.73
C ARG A 141 -3.51 -9.97 7.66
N SER A 142 -2.34 -10.42 7.26
CA SER A 142 -1.47 -11.32 8.01
C SER A 142 -0.03 -10.83 7.95
N LYS A 143 0.86 -11.43 8.72
CA LYS A 143 2.27 -11.08 8.78
C LYS A 143 2.97 -11.21 7.42
N GLN A 144 2.57 -12.19 6.61
CA GLN A 144 3.13 -12.42 5.27
C GLN A 144 2.78 -11.31 4.27
N GLU A 145 1.75 -10.50 4.54
CA GLU A 145 1.31 -9.40 3.68
C GLU A 145 1.93 -8.06 4.05
N ILE A 146 2.82 -8.00 5.04
CA ILE A 146 3.49 -6.77 5.45
C ILE A 146 4.64 -6.45 4.49
N PHE A 147 4.68 -5.20 4.00
CA PHE A 147 5.77 -4.69 3.17
C PHE A 147 6.69 -3.78 3.99
N TYR A 148 7.99 -4.00 3.88
CA TYR A 148 9.05 -3.14 4.41
C TYR A 148 8.94 -2.80 5.92
N PRO A 149 8.60 -3.73 6.84
CA PRO A 149 8.49 -3.40 8.26
C PRO A 149 9.80 -2.83 8.81
N ASP A 150 10.92 -3.49 8.55
CA ASP A 150 12.25 -3.07 9.02
C ASP A 150 12.62 -1.65 8.55
N TYR A 151 12.16 -1.25 7.36
CA TYR A 151 12.41 0.08 6.83
C TYR A 151 11.73 1.17 7.67
N PHE A 152 10.45 0.98 8.01
CA PHE A 152 9.70 1.94 8.81
C PHE A 152 10.13 1.94 10.27
N GLU A 153 10.43 0.77 10.83
CA GLU A 153 10.99 0.63 12.18
C GLU A 153 12.35 1.33 12.29
N ASN A 154 13.21 1.18 11.29
CA ASN A 154 14.49 1.88 11.26
C ASN A 154 14.31 3.41 11.23
N ILE A 155 13.36 3.94 10.47
CA ILE A 155 13.07 5.38 10.48
C ILE A 155 12.55 5.79 11.86
N ALA A 156 11.64 5.04 12.46
CA ALA A 156 11.08 5.34 13.78
C ALA A 156 12.16 5.35 14.87
N ASN A 157 13.11 4.43 14.81
CA ASN A 157 14.21 4.36 15.76
C ASN A 157 15.20 5.54 15.63
N ASN A 158 15.34 6.13 14.44
CA ASN A 158 16.30 7.20 14.18
C ASN A 158 15.66 8.61 14.20
N HIS A 159 14.33 8.72 14.19
CA HIS A 159 13.62 9.99 14.12
C HIS A 159 12.51 10.06 15.17
N PRO A 160 12.72 10.78 16.29
CA PRO A 160 11.75 10.82 17.40
C PRO A 160 10.43 11.51 17.05
N ASN A 161 10.37 12.20 15.92
CA ASN A 161 9.16 12.79 15.36
C ASN A 161 8.40 11.89 14.38
N PHE A 162 8.84 10.64 14.19
CA PHE A 162 8.14 9.62 13.40
C PHE A 162 7.66 8.47 14.28
N ASN A 163 6.38 8.11 14.16
CA ASN A 163 5.81 6.93 14.81
C ASN A 163 5.27 5.97 13.75
N PHE A 164 5.55 4.69 13.90
CA PHE A 164 5.07 3.62 13.03
C PHE A 164 4.26 2.60 13.82
N GLU A 165 3.01 2.40 13.40
CA GLU A 165 2.09 1.45 14.02
C GLU A 165 1.53 0.48 12.97
N LEU A 166 1.54 -0.80 13.32
CA LEU A 166 1.13 -1.89 12.45
C LEU A 166 -0.02 -2.67 13.06
N ALA A 167 -1.07 -2.93 12.28
CA ALA A 167 -2.18 -3.78 12.70
C ALA A 167 -2.45 -4.89 11.67
N LEU A 168 -2.81 -6.07 12.18
CA LEU A 168 -3.26 -7.18 11.36
C LEU A 168 -4.77 -7.40 11.54
N SER A 169 -5.50 -7.44 10.42
CA SER A 169 -6.95 -7.65 10.46
C SER A 169 -7.36 -9.11 10.52
N ASN A 170 -6.46 -10.01 10.19
CA ASN A 170 -6.67 -11.46 10.23
C ASN A 170 -5.32 -12.18 10.42
N PRO A 171 -4.65 -12.00 11.59
CA PRO A 171 -3.41 -12.69 11.87
C PRO A 171 -3.63 -14.21 11.85
N LEU A 172 -2.67 -14.94 11.32
CA LEU A 172 -2.67 -16.39 11.33
C LEU A 172 -2.09 -16.88 12.66
N GLU A 173 -2.45 -18.09 13.09
CA GLU A 173 -1.93 -18.66 14.33
C GLU A 173 -0.40 -18.77 14.31
N GLU A 174 0.16 -19.15 13.15
CA GLU A 174 1.61 -19.21 12.92
C GLU A 174 2.32 -17.85 12.90
N ASP A 175 1.58 -16.75 12.75
CA ASP A 175 2.18 -15.40 12.82
C ASP A 175 2.71 -15.07 14.22
N ALA A 176 2.21 -15.75 15.28
CA ALA A 176 2.49 -15.45 16.68
C ALA A 176 2.43 -13.93 16.96
N TRP A 177 1.39 -13.29 16.43
CA TRP A 177 1.26 -11.84 16.43
C TRP A 177 0.94 -11.31 17.83
N THR A 178 1.65 -10.30 18.26
CA THR A 178 1.48 -9.63 19.55
C THR A 178 1.19 -8.13 19.45
N GLY A 179 1.13 -7.62 18.21
CA GLY A 179 0.83 -6.20 17.93
C GLY A 179 -0.68 -5.92 17.90
N HIS A 180 -1.05 -4.82 17.28
CA HIS A 180 -2.47 -4.45 17.17
C HIS A 180 -3.22 -5.40 16.25
N GLU A 181 -4.46 -5.72 16.62
CA GLU A 181 -5.39 -6.51 15.82
C GLU A 181 -6.60 -5.69 15.41
N GLY A 182 -7.12 -5.97 14.22
CA GLY A 182 -8.29 -5.31 13.68
C GLY A 182 -8.01 -4.43 12.46
N PHE A 183 -9.04 -3.74 12.00
CA PHE A 183 -8.91 -2.84 10.86
C PHE A 183 -8.16 -1.57 11.26
N ILE A 184 -7.19 -1.17 10.44
CA ILE A 184 -6.26 -0.08 10.77
C ILE A 184 -6.94 1.25 11.09
N HIS A 185 -8.08 1.58 10.49
CA HIS A 185 -8.80 2.81 10.80
C HIS A 185 -9.36 2.80 12.22
N GLN A 186 -9.82 1.64 12.73
CA GLN A 186 -10.30 1.50 14.10
C GLN A 186 -9.13 1.60 15.08
N VAL A 187 -8.02 0.91 14.79
CA VAL A 187 -6.81 0.97 15.63
C VAL A 187 -6.27 2.39 15.71
N ALA A 188 -6.16 3.10 14.58
CA ALA A 188 -5.72 4.49 14.55
C ALA A 188 -6.67 5.41 15.33
N PHE A 189 -7.97 5.17 15.27
CA PHE A 189 -8.95 5.90 16.06
C PHE A 189 -8.74 5.65 17.56
N GLU A 190 -8.80 4.40 18.00
CA GLU A 190 -8.76 4.01 19.41
C GLU A 190 -7.43 4.34 20.09
N LYS A 191 -6.32 4.15 19.38
CA LYS A 191 -4.98 4.33 19.97
C LYS A 191 -4.46 5.75 19.86
N TYR A 192 -5.02 6.55 18.96
CA TYR A 192 -4.48 7.89 18.71
C TYR A 192 -5.56 8.97 18.55
N LEU A 193 -6.44 8.86 17.56
CA LEU A 193 -7.26 10.00 17.14
C LEU A 193 -8.37 10.37 18.12
N GLN A 194 -8.97 9.40 18.83
CA GLN A 194 -10.02 9.68 19.82
C GLN A 194 -9.55 10.60 20.98
N ASN A 195 -8.25 10.55 21.30
CA ASN A 195 -7.64 11.34 22.35
C ASN A 195 -6.78 12.49 21.81
N HIS A 196 -6.79 12.70 20.50
CA HIS A 196 -6.01 13.76 19.88
C HIS A 196 -6.62 15.13 20.19
N MET A 197 -5.81 16.06 20.72
CA MET A 197 -6.30 17.36 21.19
C MET A 197 -6.94 18.21 20.09
N ASN A 198 -6.46 18.11 18.85
CA ASN A 198 -6.97 18.89 17.73
C ASN A 198 -6.82 18.14 16.39
N PRO A 199 -7.68 17.14 16.08
CA PRO A 199 -7.62 16.44 14.79
C PRO A 199 -7.81 17.36 13.58
N LYS A 200 -8.49 18.50 13.78
CA LYS A 200 -8.74 19.51 12.74
C LYS A 200 -7.48 20.29 12.31
N ALA A 201 -6.37 20.15 13.03
CA ALA A 201 -5.09 20.76 12.67
C ALA A 201 -4.12 19.77 11.99
N VAL A 202 -4.55 18.52 11.76
CA VAL A 202 -3.75 17.45 11.18
C VAL A 202 -4.01 17.32 9.69
N GLU A 203 -3.02 16.90 8.93
CA GLU A 203 -3.16 16.47 7.53
C GLU A 203 -3.16 14.95 7.46
N PHE A 204 -4.11 14.42 6.73
CA PHE A 204 -4.30 12.98 6.57
C PHE A 204 -3.98 12.54 5.15
N TYR A 205 -3.23 11.44 5.04
CA TYR A 205 -2.82 10.83 3.79
C TYR A 205 -3.23 9.36 3.79
N LEU A 206 -4.19 9.00 2.95
CA LEU A 206 -4.79 7.68 2.92
C LEU A 206 -4.42 6.97 1.63
N CYS A 207 -3.97 5.72 1.71
CA CYS A 207 -3.78 4.92 0.51
C CYS A 207 -4.08 3.45 0.77
N GLY A 208 -4.94 2.86 -0.08
CA GLY A 208 -5.34 1.46 0.07
C GLY A 208 -6.66 1.12 -0.62
N PRO A 209 -7.24 -0.03 -0.28
CA PRO A 209 -8.49 -0.47 -0.88
C PRO A 209 -9.64 0.53 -0.67
N PRO A 210 -10.57 0.68 -1.64
CA PRO A 210 -11.68 1.64 -1.59
C PRO A 210 -12.50 1.57 -0.29
N MET A 211 -12.75 0.37 0.22
CA MET A 211 -13.49 0.19 1.47
C MET A 211 -12.74 0.76 2.68
N MET A 212 -11.41 0.65 2.71
CA MET A 212 -10.59 1.25 3.76
C MET A 212 -10.61 2.77 3.66
N ILE A 213 -10.40 3.33 2.47
CA ILE A 213 -10.44 4.78 2.23
C ILE A 213 -11.79 5.35 2.69
N LYS A 214 -12.90 4.70 2.30
CA LYS A 214 -14.24 5.11 2.72
C LYS A 214 -14.42 5.09 4.23
N ALA A 215 -13.95 4.03 4.90
CA ALA A 215 -14.05 3.90 6.36
C ALA A 215 -13.20 4.95 7.09
N CYS A 216 -11.95 5.18 6.64
CA CYS A 216 -11.07 6.23 7.17
C CYS A 216 -11.69 7.62 6.98
N THR A 217 -12.14 7.93 5.77
CA THR A 217 -12.73 9.25 5.47
C THR A 217 -13.96 9.51 6.34
N LYS A 218 -14.86 8.53 6.47
CA LYS A 218 -16.04 8.66 7.34
C LYS A 218 -15.62 8.95 8.77
N MET A 219 -14.72 8.18 9.35
CA MET A 219 -14.19 8.37 10.71
C MET A 219 -13.59 9.78 10.90
N LEU A 220 -12.79 10.25 9.94
CA LEU A 220 -12.16 11.57 10.01
C LEU A 220 -13.17 12.71 9.94
N LEU A 221 -14.19 12.61 9.09
CA LEU A 221 -15.28 13.58 9.01
C LEU A 221 -16.10 13.63 10.30
N GLU A 222 -16.33 12.50 10.95
CA GLU A 222 -17.01 12.43 12.26
C GLU A 222 -16.18 13.10 13.37
N LEU A 223 -14.86 13.13 13.26
CA LEU A 223 -13.96 13.91 14.12
C LEU A 223 -13.90 15.41 13.76
N GLY A 224 -14.65 15.84 12.73
CA GLY A 224 -14.72 17.21 12.25
C GLY A 224 -13.54 17.66 11.39
N VAL A 225 -12.74 16.71 10.86
CA VAL A 225 -11.71 16.98 9.85
C VAL A 225 -12.38 17.40 8.54
N GLN A 226 -11.83 18.39 7.85
CA GLN A 226 -12.37 18.87 6.58
C GLN A 226 -11.79 18.08 5.40
N ASN A 227 -12.53 17.99 4.28
CA ASN A 227 -12.08 17.24 3.10
C ASN A 227 -10.73 17.74 2.57
N GLU A 228 -10.46 19.04 2.65
CA GLU A 228 -9.21 19.65 2.18
C GLU A 228 -7.98 19.19 2.98
N GLN A 229 -8.19 18.60 4.15
CA GLN A 229 -7.12 18.03 4.99
C GLN A 229 -6.82 16.58 4.64
N ILE A 230 -7.70 15.93 3.89
CA ILE A 230 -7.59 14.52 3.52
C ILE A 230 -7.09 14.44 2.07
N ALA A 231 -5.92 13.86 1.88
CA ALA A 231 -5.43 13.43 0.58
C ALA A 231 -5.53 11.90 0.51
N PHE A 232 -5.96 11.37 -0.61
CA PHE A 232 -6.03 9.91 -0.77
C PHE A 232 -5.70 9.46 -2.18
N ASP A 233 -5.22 8.22 -2.29
CA ASP A 233 -5.02 7.47 -3.52
C ASP A 233 -5.63 6.07 -3.30
N GLU A 234 -6.51 5.64 -4.21
CA GLU A 234 -7.20 4.35 -4.10
C GLU A 234 -6.90 3.45 -5.31
N PHE A 235 -6.93 2.13 -5.13
CA PHE A 235 -6.60 1.16 -6.19
C PHE A 235 -7.43 -0.14 -6.09
#